data_7604d1e6cc1e01f2513bd08878d0c896
#
_entry.id   7604d1e6cc1e01f2513bd08878d0c896
#
_cell.length_a   1.000
_cell.length_b   1.000
_cell.length_c   1.000
_cell.angle_alpha   90.00
_cell.angle_beta   90.00
_cell.angle_gamma   90.00
#
_symmetry.space_group_name_H-M   'P 1'
#
loop_
_entity.id
_entity.type
_entity.pdbx_description
1 polymer ?
#
loop_
_entity_poly.entity_id
_entity_poly.type
_entity_poly.pdbx_seq_one_letter_code
_entity_poly.pdbx_strand_id
1 'polypeptide(L)'
;MAGPKSSSNASKRAAATAAATPSKPAPSSSSAPAPASASTVALHTLWAAYLDATPSRLKLVDAFLVFLVLSGVIQFVYCVLVTSFPFNAFLAGFASTVGQFVLTASLRSQVNAKNRALFKDVSPERAFADFVVGSVVLHFFVFNFLG
;
A
#
# COMPACT_ATOMS: atom_id res chain seq x y z
N MET A 1 35.02 -17.14 -66.24
CA MET A 1 34.50 -18.49 -65.94
C MET A 1 33.46 -18.37 -64.89
N ALA A 2 32.32 -18.50 -65.38
CA ALA A 2 31.17 -19.26 -64.90
C ALA A 2 30.73 -18.88 -63.49
N GLY A 3 29.66 -18.21 -63.31
CA GLY A 3 28.26 -18.28 -63.56
C GLY A 3 27.56 -19.25 -62.66
N PRO A 4 26.32 -19.12 -62.57
CA PRO A 4 25.38 -18.38 -61.70
C PRO A 4 24.40 -19.38 -61.04
N LYS A 5 23.39 -18.91 -60.39
CA LYS A 5 21.97 -19.39 -60.35
C LYS A 5 21.41 -19.12 -58.95
N SER A 6 20.65 -18.07 -58.78
CA SER A 6 19.27 -17.94 -59.16
C SER A 6 18.43 -19.19 -59.00
N SER A 7 17.58 -19.16 -58.00
CA SER A 7 16.21 -19.65 -58.09
C SER A 7 15.46 -19.10 -56.88
N SER A 8 14.70 -18.07 -57.00
CA SER A 8 13.26 -18.06 -57.24
C SER A 8 12.53 -19.24 -56.59
N ASN A 9 11.96 -18.98 -55.42
CA ASN A 9 10.79 -19.65 -54.95
C ASN A 9 9.91 -18.68 -54.14
N ALA A 10 9.52 -17.64 -54.84
CA ALA A 10 8.33 -16.95 -54.55
C ALA A 10 7.25 -17.54 -55.44
N SER A 11 6.44 -18.38 -54.96
CA SER A 11 5.12 -18.69 -55.44
C SER A 11 4.67 -20.01 -54.85
N LYS A 12 4.02 -19.96 -53.76
CA LYS A 12 2.83 -20.79 -53.46
C LYS A 12 2.39 -20.50 -52.07
N ARG A 13 1.73 -19.44 -51.92
CA ARG A 13 0.84 -19.25 -50.83
C ARG A 13 -0.37 -18.47 -51.26
N ALA A 14 -1.10 -19.04 -52.14
CA ALA A 14 -2.50 -18.69 -52.30
C ALA A 14 -3.33 -19.84 -51.75
N ALA A 15 -4.38 -19.48 -51.10
CA ALA A 15 -5.50 -20.32 -50.73
C ALA A 15 -5.30 -21.32 -49.60
N ALA A 16 -5.60 -20.85 -48.40
CA ALA A 16 -6.42 -21.59 -47.45
C ALA A 16 -7.21 -20.59 -46.62
N THR A 17 -8.20 -20.06 -47.26
CA THR A 17 -9.34 -19.43 -46.58
C THR A 17 -10.15 -20.59 -46.01
N ALA A 18 -10.01 -20.83 -44.73
CA ALA A 18 -10.98 -21.61 -43.99
C ALA A 18 -11.53 -20.69 -42.91
N ALA A 19 -12.75 -20.26 -43.17
CA ALA A 19 -13.61 -19.62 -42.21
C ALA A 19 -13.81 -20.56 -41.02
N ALA A 20 -13.21 -20.22 -39.90
CA ALA A 20 -13.61 -20.69 -38.58
C ALA A 20 -14.14 -19.49 -37.85
N THR A 21 -15.44 -19.37 -37.80
CA THR A 21 -16.19 -18.46 -36.94
C THR A 21 -15.91 -18.89 -35.48
N PRO A 22 -15.30 -18.07 -34.63
CA PRO A 22 -15.31 -18.38 -33.22
C PRO A 22 -16.72 -18.08 -32.71
N SER A 23 -17.43 -19.11 -32.34
CA SER A 23 -18.63 -19.01 -31.53
C SER A 23 -18.29 -18.25 -30.26
N LYS A 24 -18.86 -17.07 -30.12
CA LYS A 24 -18.91 -16.26 -28.93
C LYS A 24 -19.46 -17.12 -27.77
N PRO A 25 -18.72 -17.34 -26.70
CA PRO A 25 -19.31 -17.91 -25.49
C PRO A 25 -20.35 -16.92 -24.99
N ALA A 26 -21.56 -17.39 -24.77
CA ALA A 26 -22.60 -16.64 -24.10
C ALA A 26 -22.07 -16.16 -22.72
N PRO A 27 -22.39 -14.94 -22.29
CA PRO A 27 -22.08 -14.53 -20.96
C PRO A 27 -22.88 -15.38 -19.99
N SER A 28 -22.21 -16.28 -19.30
CA SER A 28 -22.76 -16.91 -18.12
C SER A 28 -23.13 -15.77 -17.17
N SER A 29 -24.40 -15.62 -16.91
CA SER A 29 -24.93 -14.75 -15.87
C SER A 29 -24.37 -15.22 -14.53
N SER A 30 -23.17 -14.75 -14.18
CA SER A 30 -22.74 -14.79 -12.81
C SER A 30 -23.59 -13.78 -12.06
N SER A 31 -24.50 -14.29 -11.25
CA SER A 31 -25.24 -13.48 -10.29
C SER A 31 -24.24 -12.62 -9.53
N ALA A 32 -24.32 -11.30 -9.74
CA ALA A 32 -23.52 -10.36 -9.00
C ALA A 32 -23.80 -10.55 -7.50
N PRO A 33 -22.78 -10.81 -6.67
CA PRO A 33 -22.99 -10.92 -5.23
C PRO A 33 -23.52 -9.59 -4.71
N ALA A 34 -24.42 -9.65 -3.74
CA ALA A 34 -24.99 -8.46 -3.10
C ALA A 34 -23.87 -7.50 -2.64
N PRO A 35 -24.06 -6.18 -2.68
CA PRO A 35 -22.96 -5.22 -2.45
C PRO A 35 -22.23 -5.38 -1.12
N ALA A 36 -22.92 -5.86 -0.08
CA ALA A 36 -22.31 -6.13 1.21
C ALA A 36 -21.38 -7.37 1.19
N SER A 37 -21.73 -8.40 0.44
CA SER A 37 -20.89 -9.60 0.29
C SER A 37 -19.70 -9.35 -0.63
N ALA A 38 -19.85 -8.48 -1.65
CA ALA A 38 -18.76 -8.10 -2.52
C ALA A 38 -17.66 -7.32 -1.79
N SER A 39 -18.04 -6.42 -0.88
CA SER A 39 -17.07 -5.67 -0.08
C SER A 39 -16.32 -6.56 0.92
N THR A 40 -16.98 -7.50 1.56
CA THR A 40 -16.31 -8.43 2.48
C THR A 40 -15.36 -9.38 1.75
N VAL A 41 -15.75 -9.89 0.59
CA VAL A 41 -14.88 -10.72 -0.25
C VAL A 41 -13.69 -9.90 -0.76
N ALA A 42 -13.90 -8.66 -1.21
CA ALA A 42 -12.83 -7.77 -1.65
C ALA A 42 -11.85 -7.47 -0.50
N LEU A 43 -12.34 -7.17 0.68
CA LEU A 43 -11.50 -6.95 1.87
C LEU A 43 -10.69 -8.21 2.23
N HIS A 44 -11.32 -9.38 2.19
CA HIS A 44 -10.62 -10.63 2.49
C HIS A 44 -9.55 -10.96 1.46
N THR A 45 -9.84 -10.73 0.18
CA THR A 45 -8.86 -10.91 -0.90
C THR A 45 -7.70 -9.94 -0.79
N LEU A 46 -7.98 -8.67 -0.49
CA LEU A 46 -6.94 -7.66 -0.24
C LEU A 46 -6.09 -8.01 0.97
N TRP A 47 -6.73 -8.50 2.04
CA TRP A 47 -6.02 -8.93 3.24
C TRP A 47 -5.10 -10.12 2.97
N ALA A 48 -5.58 -11.14 2.26
CA ALA A 48 -4.77 -12.29 1.88
C ALA A 48 -3.60 -11.88 0.98
N ALA A 49 -3.85 -11.07 -0.04
CA ALA A 49 -2.81 -10.54 -0.91
C ALA A 49 -1.77 -9.69 -0.15
N TYR A 50 -2.24 -8.90 0.83
CA TYR A 50 -1.36 -8.13 1.71
C TYR A 50 -0.47 -9.05 2.55
N LEU A 51 -1.03 -10.11 3.14
CA LEU A 51 -0.28 -11.05 3.97
C LEU A 51 0.81 -11.78 3.17
N ASP A 52 0.54 -12.12 1.92
CA ASP A 52 1.50 -12.83 1.05
C ASP A 52 2.56 -11.90 0.47
N ALA A 53 2.16 -10.71 0.07
CA ALA A 53 3.04 -9.78 -0.63
C ALA A 53 3.91 -8.90 0.28
N THR A 54 3.58 -8.82 1.58
CA THR A 54 4.23 -7.88 2.50
C THR A 54 5.27 -8.58 3.36
N PRO A 55 6.54 -8.12 3.36
CA PRO A 55 7.57 -8.66 4.25
C PRO A 55 7.24 -8.39 5.72
N SER A 56 7.71 -9.26 6.60
CA SER A 56 7.42 -9.22 8.05
C SER A 56 7.73 -7.89 8.71
N ARG A 57 8.78 -7.22 8.26
CA ARG A 57 9.17 -5.90 8.78
C ARG A 57 8.11 -4.83 8.49
N LEU A 58 7.55 -4.84 7.28
CA LEU A 58 6.48 -3.91 6.91
C LEU A 58 5.17 -4.22 7.63
N LYS A 59 4.88 -5.50 7.89
CA LYS A 59 3.71 -5.90 8.69
C LYS A 59 3.74 -5.32 10.09
N LEU A 60 4.92 -5.31 10.73
CA LEU A 60 5.10 -4.72 12.04
C LEU A 60 4.83 -3.20 12.02
N VAL A 61 5.38 -2.51 11.01
CA VAL A 61 5.16 -1.07 10.83
C VAL A 61 3.69 -0.77 10.55
N ASP A 62 3.03 -1.58 9.74
CA ASP A 62 1.60 -1.42 9.44
C ASP A 62 0.72 -1.69 10.67
N ALA A 63 1.04 -2.70 11.47
CA ALA A 63 0.37 -2.96 12.74
C ALA A 63 0.51 -1.76 13.71
N PHE A 64 1.67 -1.17 13.75
CA PHE A 64 1.91 0.04 14.54
C PHE A 64 1.11 1.24 14.01
N LEU A 65 1.03 1.42 12.70
CA LEU A 65 0.18 2.45 12.08
C LEU A 65 -1.29 2.29 12.45
N VAL A 66 -1.82 1.06 12.39
CA VAL A 66 -3.20 0.76 12.79
C VAL A 66 -3.41 1.07 14.28
N PHE A 67 -2.46 0.70 15.12
CA PHE A 67 -2.49 1.02 16.54
C PHE A 67 -2.56 2.55 16.78
N LEU A 68 -1.77 3.32 16.06
CA LEU A 68 -1.78 4.78 16.16
C LEU A 68 -3.13 5.38 15.73
N VAL A 69 -3.71 4.88 14.64
CA VAL A 69 -5.04 5.34 14.19
C VAL A 69 -6.11 5.03 15.21
N LEU A 70 -6.13 3.79 15.73
CA LEU A 70 -7.09 3.39 16.77
C LEU A 70 -6.92 4.23 18.05
N SER A 71 -5.68 4.44 18.46
CA SER A 71 -5.36 5.27 19.63
C SER A 71 -5.86 6.71 19.45
N GLY A 72 -5.61 7.30 18.29
CA GLY A 72 -6.11 8.65 17.96
C GLY A 72 -7.63 8.75 17.96
N VAL A 73 -8.30 7.78 17.36
CA VAL A 73 -9.78 7.72 17.34
C VAL A 73 -10.34 7.57 18.75
N ILE A 74 -9.80 6.68 19.55
CA ILE A 74 -10.22 6.47 20.95
C ILE A 74 -10.03 7.74 21.77
N GLN A 75 -8.90 8.41 21.64
CA GLN A 75 -8.63 9.68 22.32
C GLN A 75 -9.63 10.77 21.90
N PHE A 76 -9.93 10.86 20.61
CA PHE A 76 -10.88 11.82 20.08
C PHE A 76 -12.29 11.57 20.63
N VAL A 77 -12.76 10.32 20.59
CA VAL A 77 -14.08 9.92 21.11
C VAL A 77 -14.14 10.18 22.61
N TYR A 78 -13.10 9.83 23.34
CA TYR A 78 -13.02 10.09 24.79
C TYR A 78 -13.13 11.60 25.10
N CYS A 79 -12.39 12.42 24.35
CA CYS A 79 -12.44 13.87 24.53
C CYS A 79 -13.85 14.43 24.27
N VAL A 80 -14.52 13.97 23.21
CA VAL A 80 -15.87 14.47 22.86
C VAL A 80 -16.92 14.02 23.86
N LEU A 81 -16.84 12.80 24.39
CA LEU A 81 -17.89 12.22 25.24
C LEU A 81 -17.68 12.50 26.72
N VAL A 82 -16.46 12.59 27.20
CA VAL A 82 -16.17 12.53 28.64
C VAL A 82 -15.57 13.81 29.17
N THR A 83 -14.82 14.57 28.39
CA THR A 83 -14.02 15.68 28.93
C THR A 83 -14.51 17.07 28.57
N SER A 84 -14.69 17.84 29.65
CA SER A 84 -14.70 19.30 29.60
C SER A 84 -13.28 19.87 29.88
N PHE A 85 -12.35 19.08 30.40
CA PHE A 85 -11.01 19.49 30.84
C PHE A 85 -10.02 18.30 30.84
N PRO A 86 -8.71 18.50 30.62
CA PRO A 86 -8.02 19.65 30.06
C PRO A 86 -7.81 19.50 28.54
N PHE A 87 -8.20 20.48 27.78
CA PHE A 87 -8.07 20.51 26.32
C PHE A 87 -6.61 20.41 25.86
N ASN A 88 -5.67 21.03 26.61
CA ASN A 88 -4.25 20.99 26.28
C ASN A 88 -3.66 19.56 26.30
N ALA A 89 -4.03 18.76 27.29
CA ALA A 89 -3.55 17.37 27.37
C ALA A 89 -4.10 16.52 26.24
N PHE A 90 -5.37 16.72 25.87
CA PHE A 90 -5.95 16.08 24.68
C PHE A 90 -5.22 16.50 23.41
N LEU A 91 -5.00 17.79 23.22
CA LEU A 91 -4.35 18.32 22.03
C LEU A 91 -2.90 17.80 21.90
N ALA A 92 -2.17 17.77 23.00
CA ALA A 92 -0.84 17.21 23.04
C ALA A 92 -0.81 15.73 22.70
N GLY A 93 -1.69 14.92 23.29
CA GLY A 93 -1.80 13.49 23.00
C GLY A 93 -2.21 13.22 21.55
N PHE A 94 -3.18 13.95 21.06
CA PHE A 94 -3.64 13.84 19.66
C PHE A 94 -2.56 14.26 18.65
N ALA A 95 -1.90 15.39 18.90
CA ALA A 95 -0.78 15.86 18.08
C ALA A 95 0.38 14.84 18.07
N SER A 96 0.69 14.24 19.21
CA SER A 96 1.67 13.15 19.31
C SER A 96 1.30 11.96 18.44
N THR A 97 0.05 11.52 18.51
CA THR A 97 -0.46 10.39 17.72
C THR A 97 -0.38 10.68 16.22
N VAL A 98 -0.82 11.86 15.79
CA VAL A 98 -0.77 12.27 14.37
C VAL A 98 0.67 12.41 13.90
N GLY A 99 1.54 13.05 14.67
CA GLY A 99 2.94 13.21 14.34
C GLY A 99 3.67 11.86 14.25
N GLN A 100 3.42 10.97 15.19
CA GLN A 100 3.99 9.63 15.17
C GLN A 100 3.47 8.81 13.99
N PHE A 101 2.20 8.94 13.63
CA PHE A 101 1.63 8.34 12.43
C PHE A 101 2.36 8.79 11.16
N VAL A 102 2.59 10.10 11.01
CA VAL A 102 3.31 10.64 9.86
C VAL A 102 4.74 10.13 9.80
N LEU A 103 5.45 10.11 10.92
CA LEU A 103 6.82 9.57 11.00
C LEU A 103 6.86 8.08 10.64
N THR A 104 5.92 7.30 11.13
CA THR A 104 5.83 5.87 10.86
C THR A 104 5.46 5.60 9.41
N ALA A 105 4.55 6.37 8.83
CA ALA A 105 4.20 6.29 7.41
C ALA A 105 5.39 6.64 6.51
N SER A 106 6.17 7.64 6.89
CA SER A 106 7.42 8.00 6.20
C SER A 106 8.44 6.85 6.27
N LEU A 107 8.64 6.27 7.44
CA LEU A 107 9.50 5.09 7.61
C LEU A 107 9.05 3.92 6.74
N ARG A 108 7.75 3.63 6.71
CA ARG A 108 7.19 2.58 5.87
C ARG A 108 7.48 2.82 4.38
N SER A 109 7.30 4.05 3.93
CA SER A 109 7.60 4.43 2.54
C SER A 109 9.08 4.23 2.19
N GLN A 110 9.98 4.62 3.07
CA GLN A 110 11.42 4.50 2.85
C GLN A 110 11.93 3.07 2.92
N VAL A 111 11.37 2.24 3.79
CA VAL A 111 11.77 0.84 3.96
C VAL A 111 11.16 -0.07 2.89
N ASN A 112 10.11 0.35 2.20
CA ASN A 112 9.46 -0.45 1.18
C ASN A 112 10.39 -0.70 -0.02
N ALA A 113 10.63 -1.96 -0.31
CA ALA A 113 11.49 -2.39 -1.43
C ALA A 113 11.01 -1.88 -2.80
N LYS A 114 9.70 -1.68 -2.96
CA LYS A 114 9.10 -1.14 -4.20
C LYS A 114 9.51 0.31 -4.47
N ASN A 115 9.81 1.06 -3.42
CA ASN A 115 10.19 2.47 -3.49
C ASN A 115 11.70 2.68 -3.52
N ARG A 116 12.50 1.62 -3.58
CA ARG A 116 13.97 1.72 -3.61
C ARG A 116 14.53 2.58 -4.73
N ALA A 117 13.82 2.63 -5.85
CA ALA A 117 14.23 3.48 -6.97
C ALA A 117 14.16 4.98 -6.63
N LEU A 118 13.23 5.36 -5.75
CA LEU A 118 13.07 6.73 -5.29
C LEU A 118 14.03 7.10 -4.15
N PHE A 119 14.40 6.11 -3.33
CA PHE A 119 15.24 6.30 -2.13
C PHE A 119 16.55 5.49 -2.24
N LYS A 120 17.29 5.68 -3.34
CA LYS A 120 18.52 4.93 -3.63
C LYS A 120 19.60 5.09 -2.56
N ASP A 121 19.68 6.27 -1.98
CA ASP A 121 20.73 6.64 -1.03
C ASP A 121 20.33 6.43 0.44
N VAL A 122 19.13 5.91 0.69
CA VAL A 122 18.61 5.69 2.03
C VAL A 122 18.60 4.19 2.35
N SER A 123 19.47 3.77 3.25
CA SER A 123 19.43 2.41 3.79
C SER A 123 18.28 2.26 4.79
N PRO A 124 17.74 1.03 5.02
CA PRO A 124 16.72 0.81 6.04
C PRO A 124 17.15 1.24 7.44
N GLU A 125 18.43 1.09 7.78
CA GLU A 125 19.00 1.51 9.06
C GLU A 125 18.99 3.02 9.21
N ARG A 126 19.33 3.75 8.16
CA ARG A 126 19.30 5.21 8.14
C ARG A 126 17.85 5.71 8.26
N ALA A 127 16.92 5.11 7.53
CA ALA A 127 15.51 5.45 7.64
C ALA A 127 14.98 5.25 9.07
N PHE A 128 15.37 4.16 9.71
CA PHE A 128 15.01 3.89 11.10
C PHE A 128 15.65 4.89 12.08
N ALA A 129 16.91 5.24 11.87
CA ALA A 129 17.60 6.25 12.67
C ALA A 129 16.91 7.62 12.56
N ASP A 130 16.54 8.04 11.38
CA ASP A 130 15.78 9.28 11.14
C ASP A 130 14.41 9.24 11.83
N PHE A 131 13.73 8.09 11.78
CA PHE A 131 12.48 7.87 12.50
C PHE A 131 12.65 8.02 14.01
N VAL A 132 13.67 7.41 14.59
CA VAL A 132 13.95 7.49 16.03
C VAL A 132 14.26 8.93 16.46
N VAL A 133 15.11 9.63 15.71
CA VAL A 133 15.44 11.04 15.99
C VAL A 133 14.19 11.91 15.89
N GLY A 134 13.40 11.76 14.84
CA GLY A 134 12.14 12.47 14.67
C GLY A 134 11.15 12.19 15.80
N SER A 135 11.04 10.94 16.23
CA SER A 135 10.20 10.53 17.37
C SER A 135 10.63 11.19 18.67
N VAL A 136 11.94 11.22 18.96
CA VAL A 136 12.46 11.86 20.16
C VAL A 136 12.16 13.35 20.16
N VAL A 137 12.39 14.03 19.05
CA VAL A 137 12.09 15.46 18.90
C VAL A 137 10.60 15.73 19.06
N LEU A 138 9.74 14.91 18.43
CA LEU A 138 8.29 15.03 18.55
C LEU A 138 7.83 14.87 20.00
N HIS A 139 8.28 13.84 20.71
CA HIS A 139 7.89 13.59 22.09
C HIS A 139 8.42 14.66 23.04
N PHE A 140 9.63 15.15 22.80
CA PHE A 140 10.18 16.27 23.55
C PHE A 140 9.31 17.53 23.38
N PHE A 141 8.90 17.82 22.16
CA PHE A 141 8.02 18.95 21.85
C PHE A 141 6.65 18.81 22.52
N VAL A 142 6.06 17.61 22.43
CA VAL A 142 4.76 17.29 23.05
C VAL A 142 4.84 17.41 24.57
N PHE A 143 5.92 16.92 25.17
CA PHE A 143 6.12 17.01 26.60
C PHE A 143 6.22 18.48 27.07
N ASN A 144 6.94 19.32 26.35
CA ASN A 144 7.00 20.75 26.63
C ASN A 144 5.64 21.44 26.46
N PHE A 145 4.82 20.97 25.53
CA PHE A 145 3.47 21.50 25.30
C PHE A 145 2.49 21.12 26.40
N LEU A 146 2.66 19.98 27.02
CA LEU A 146 1.87 19.57 28.17
C LEU A 146 2.09 20.49 29.41
N GLY A 147 3.21 21.16 29.45
CA GLY A 147 3.60 22.04 30.53
C GLY A 147 4.20 21.34 31.69
#